data_e91049b040856c007d6315e3bee894ef
#
_entry.id   e91049b040856c007d6315e3bee894ef
#
_cell.length_a   1.000
_cell.length_b   1.000
_cell.length_c   1.000
_cell.angle_alpha   90.00
_cell.angle_beta   90.00
_cell.angle_gamma   90.00
#
_symmetry.space_group_name_H-M   'P 1'
#
loop_
_entity.id
_entity.type
_entity.pdbx_description
1 polymer ?
#
loop_
_entity_poly.entity_id
_entity_poly.type
_entity_poly.pdbx_seq_one_letter_code
_entity_poly.pdbx_strand_id
1 'polypeptide(L)'
;MKNKPQDLIQFHEQPQLKDATLLMAFTGWMDGGEVSTGTVNRIIHLLEAEPFAELDSEPFYIFNFPGSMETAAMFRPDIEIVEGLVLSVDMPENTFYWHKESNLVFFVGQEPHLCWPTYRDSLFYLAERIGISRILFTGSFGGAVPHTRQPRLYITASEERLLEEMEPFRVRRTSYEGPGSFMSYFMTQVPTVGLEMISLIAEIPGYLHGKNPMSIEAVTRRLAKILQLPLELDSLRQASNNWEEHISTIVEENDELVFE
;
A
#
# COMPACT_ATOMS: atom_id res chain seq x y z
N MET A 1 -21.30 -13.72 15.85
CA MET A 1 -22.15 -13.48 14.67
C MET A 1 -21.19 -13.28 13.48
N LYS A 2 -21.48 -13.84 12.30
CA LYS A 2 -20.68 -13.47 11.12
C LYS A 2 -21.10 -12.05 10.75
N ASN A 3 -20.21 -11.08 10.89
CA ASN A 3 -20.45 -9.72 10.44
C ASN A 3 -20.68 -9.75 8.94
N LYS A 4 -21.74 -9.11 8.46
CA LYS A 4 -21.98 -8.99 7.02
C LYS A 4 -21.04 -7.93 6.46
N PRO A 5 -20.53 -8.08 5.23
CA PRO A 5 -19.62 -7.11 4.62
C PRO A 5 -20.09 -5.65 4.70
N GLN A 6 -21.38 -5.43 4.47
CA GLN A 6 -22.02 -4.12 4.54
C GLN A 6 -22.03 -3.48 5.93
N ASP A 7 -22.06 -4.31 6.98
CA ASP A 7 -22.10 -3.83 8.37
C ASP A 7 -20.72 -3.42 8.88
N LEU A 8 -19.66 -3.76 8.11
CA LEU A 8 -18.27 -3.44 8.42
C LEU A 8 -17.78 -2.14 7.76
N ILE A 9 -18.52 -1.59 6.81
CA ILE A 9 -18.18 -0.30 6.18
C ILE A 9 -19.01 0.81 6.83
N GLN A 10 -18.33 1.74 7.46
CA GLN A 10 -18.93 2.96 7.99
C GLN A 10 -18.70 4.11 7.01
N PHE A 11 -19.78 4.61 6.39
CA PHE A 11 -19.73 5.77 5.53
C PHE A 11 -20.00 7.05 6.34
N HIS A 12 -19.13 8.04 6.21
CA HIS A 12 -19.33 9.42 6.68
C HIS A 12 -19.95 10.26 5.55
N GLU A 13 -19.53 9.97 4.33
CA GLU A 13 -20.10 10.48 3.09
C GLU A 13 -20.17 9.34 2.07
N GLN A 14 -21.08 9.42 1.10
CA GLN A 14 -21.19 8.43 0.05
C GLN A 14 -21.04 9.08 -1.33
N PRO A 15 -19.80 9.21 -1.83
CA PRO A 15 -19.56 9.74 -3.16
C PRO A 15 -20.25 8.86 -4.23
N GLN A 16 -20.80 9.53 -5.24
CA GLN A 16 -21.36 8.86 -6.42
C GLN A 16 -20.39 9.08 -7.57
N LEU A 17 -19.60 8.07 -7.88
CA LEU A 17 -18.60 8.09 -8.93
C LEU A 17 -19.04 7.18 -10.08
N LYS A 18 -18.36 7.28 -11.19
CA LYS A 18 -18.59 6.39 -12.32
C LYS A 18 -17.25 5.98 -12.90
N ASP A 19 -17.06 4.67 -13.05
CA ASP A 19 -15.83 4.09 -13.58
C ASP A 19 -14.55 4.61 -12.85
N ALA A 20 -14.66 4.79 -11.52
CA ALA A 20 -13.57 5.32 -10.70
C ALA A 20 -12.46 4.30 -10.51
N THR A 21 -11.25 4.80 -10.25
CA THR A 21 -10.10 3.98 -9.90
C THR A 21 -9.85 4.04 -8.40
N LEU A 22 -9.73 2.88 -7.75
CA LEU A 22 -9.32 2.72 -6.36
C LEU A 22 -7.81 2.43 -6.30
N LEU A 23 -7.04 3.33 -5.69
CA LEU A 23 -5.62 3.13 -5.40
C LEU A 23 -5.47 2.64 -3.96
N MET A 24 -4.91 1.44 -3.78
CA MET A 24 -4.80 0.77 -2.48
C MET A 24 -3.38 0.67 -1.98
N ALA A 25 -3.22 0.86 -0.68
CA ALA A 25 -2.00 0.58 0.06
C ALA A 25 -2.29 -0.14 1.38
N PHE A 26 -1.36 -1.02 1.76
CA PHE A 26 -1.41 -1.71 3.04
C PHE A 26 -0.06 -1.61 3.74
N THR A 27 -0.08 -1.41 5.06
CA THR A 27 1.04 -1.80 5.91
C THR A 27 1.12 -3.33 5.98
N GLY A 28 2.31 -3.88 6.20
CA GLY A 28 2.51 -5.33 6.35
C GLY A 28 3.43 -5.91 5.27
N TRP A 29 3.08 -7.11 4.78
CA TRP A 29 3.94 -7.94 3.93
C TRP A 29 4.52 -7.24 2.70
N MET A 30 3.78 -6.37 2.04
CA MET A 30 4.15 -5.70 0.79
C MET A 30 4.52 -4.22 0.99
N ASP A 31 4.81 -3.78 2.24
CA ASP A 31 5.14 -2.37 2.54
C ASP A 31 6.61 -2.18 2.98
N GLY A 32 7.52 -2.96 2.43
CA GLY A 32 8.95 -2.75 2.68
C GLY A 32 9.37 -1.33 2.32
N GLY A 33 10.10 -0.66 3.21
CA GLY A 33 10.51 0.74 3.02
C GLY A 33 9.36 1.75 3.03
N GLU A 34 8.20 1.40 3.57
CA GLU A 34 6.95 2.21 3.53
C GLU A 34 6.55 2.61 2.09
N VAL A 35 6.88 1.79 1.10
CA VAL A 35 6.65 2.18 -0.30
C VAL A 35 5.17 2.16 -0.66
N SER A 36 4.43 1.19 -0.16
CA SER A 36 2.98 1.09 -0.38
C SER A 36 2.25 2.29 0.24
N THR A 37 2.30 2.38 1.55
CA THR A 37 1.60 3.41 2.32
C THR A 37 2.16 4.81 2.09
N GLY A 38 3.47 4.98 2.03
CA GLY A 38 4.11 6.27 1.78
C GLY A 38 3.77 6.85 0.40
N THR A 39 3.62 5.99 -0.62
CA THR A 39 3.20 6.43 -1.96
C THR A 39 1.76 6.93 -1.97
N VAL A 40 0.82 6.14 -1.44
CA VAL A 40 -0.61 6.49 -1.47
C VAL A 40 -0.90 7.68 -0.57
N ASN A 41 -0.35 7.72 0.64
CA ASN A 41 -0.47 8.85 1.55
C ASN A 41 0.08 10.15 0.92
N ARG A 42 1.18 10.05 0.15
CA ARG A 42 1.71 11.22 -0.55
C ARG A 42 0.77 11.75 -1.62
N ILE A 43 0.14 10.86 -2.40
CA ILE A 43 -0.83 11.27 -3.42
C ILE A 43 -2.10 11.85 -2.78
N ILE A 44 -2.61 11.24 -1.72
CA ILE A 44 -3.74 11.77 -0.92
C ILE A 44 -3.43 13.20 -0.48
N HIS A 45 -2.26 13.43 0.10
CA HIS A 45 -1.85 14.77 0.56
C HIS A 45 -1.72 15.78 -0.58
N LEU A 46 -1.11 15.39 -1.72
CA LEU A 46 -0.90 16.30 -2.86
C LEU A 46 -2.21 16.66 -3.58
N LEU A 47 -3.20 15.80 -3.53
CA LEU A 47 -4.53 16.03 -4.10
C LEU A 47 -5.53 16.60 -3.07
N GLU A 48 -5.13 16.71 -1.79
CA GLU A 48 -6.02 17.09 -0.70
C GLU A 48 -7.29 16.23 -0.65
N ALA A 49 -7.11 14.90 -0.86
CA ALA A 49 -8.23 13.96 -0.86
C ALA A 49 -8.85 13.83 0.53
N GLU A 50 -10.18 13.77 0.59
CA GLU A 50 -10.94 13.78 1.84
C GLU A 50 -11.35 12.38 2.28
N PRO A 51 -11.29 12.04 3.59
CA PRO A 51 -11.79 10.77 4.10
C PRO A 51 -13.32 10.71 3.99
N PHE A 52 -13.87 9.54 3.60
CA PHE A 52 -15.32 9.39 3.46
C PHE A 52 -15.89 8.10 4.05
N ALA A 53 -15.07 7.08 4.28
CA ALA A 53 -15.50 5.83 4.86
C ALA A 53 -14.36 5.09 5.59
N GLU A 54 -14.73 4.19 6.46
CA GLU A 54 -13.81 3.31 7.18
C GLU A 54 -14.30 1.86 7.11
N LEU A 55 -13.35 0.92 7.09
CA LEU A 55 -13.62 -0.50 7.26
C LEU A 55 -13.23 -0.90 8.70
N ASP A 56 -14.21 -1.43 9.45
CA ASP A 56 -14.02 -1.91 10.82
C ASP A 56 -12.83 -2.89 10.89
N SER A 57 -11.88 -2.59 11.75
CA SER A 57 -10.65 -3.37 11.91
C SER A 57 -10.82 -4.59 12.83
N GLU A 58 -11.80 -4.58 13.75
CA GLU A 58 -11.90 -5.55 14.83
C GLU A 58 -11.87 -7.02 14.39
N PRO A 59 -12.57 -7.46 13.32
CA PRO A 59 -12.59 -8.88 12.98
C PRO A 59 -11.33 -9.40 12.27
N PHE A 60 -10.39 -8.53 11.89
CA PHE A 60 -9.36 -8.85 10.90
C PHE A 60 -7.94 -8.96 11.47
N TYR A 61 -7.70 -8.46 12.69
CA TYR A 61 -6.35 -8.40 13.24
C TYR A 61 -6.17 -9.23 14.51
N ILE A 62 -4.94 -9.69 14.71
CA ILE A 62 -4.51 -10.44 15.89
C ILE A 62 -3.74 -9.47 16.77
N PHE A 63 -4.12 -9.31 18.02
CA PHE A 63 -3.44 -8.48 19.02
C PHE A 63 -2.64 -9.31 20.04
N ASN A 64 -2.66 -10.63 19.92
CA ASN A 64 -1.89 -11.51 20.78
C ASN A 64 -1.52 -12.80 20.03
N PHE A 65 -0.26 -13.20 20.14
CA PHE A 65 0.25 -14.43 19.56
C PHE A 65 0.99 -15.23 20.64
N PRO A 66 0.79 -16.57 20.71
CA PRO A 66 1.53 -17.41 21.66
C PRO A 66 3.02 -17.41 21.36
N GLY A 67 3.84 -17.11 22.36
CA GLY A 67 5.28 -17.08 22.20
C GLY A 67 6.01 -16.33 23.30
N SER A 68 7.24 -15.94 23.03
CA SER A 68 8.00 -15.06 23.90
C SER A 68 7.42 -13.64 23.92
N MET A 69 7.86 -12.82 24.86
CA MET A 69 7.42 -11.42 24.96
C MET A 69 7.72 -10.67 23.65
N GLU A 70 8.89 -10.90 23.04
CA GLU A 70 9.31 -10.28 21.79
C GLU A 70 8.39 -10.69 20.63
N THR A 71 8.02 -11.99 20.54
CA THR A 71 7.08 -12.46 19.52
C THR A 71 5.70 -11.85 19.73
N ALA A 72 5.21 -11.82 20.98
CA ALA A 72 3.90 -11.27 21.29
C ALA A 72 3.83 -9.76 21.05
N ALA A 73 4.93 -9.02 21.27
CA ALA A 73 5.01 -7.58 21.06
C ALA A 73 4.75 -7.17 19.59
N MET A 74 5.16 -7.98 18.61
CA MET A 74 4.97 -7.69 17.19
C MET A 74 3.50 -7.62 16.75
N PHE A 75 2.58 -8.13 17.55
CA PHE A 75 1.14 -8.14 17.26
C PHE A 75 0.34 -7.14 18.08
N ARG A 76 0.99 -6.45 19.02
CA ARG A 76 0.30 -5.51 19.90
C ARG A 76 0.29 -4.12 19.27
N PRO A 77 -0.82 -3.38 19.45
CA PRO A 77 -0.85 -1.97 19.10
C PRO A 77 0.16 -1.20 19.97
N ASP A 78 0.78 -0.19 19.41
CA ASP A 78 1.61 0.73 20.14
C ASP A 78 0.77 1.61 21.06
N ILE A 79 1.34 2.02 22.20
CA ILE A 79 0.65 2.81 23.21
C ILE A 79 1.60 3.92 23.70
N GLU A 80 1.06 5.12 23.83
CA GLU A 80 1.77 6.24 24.45
C GLU A 80 1.29 6.47 25.88
N ILE A 81 2.22 6.41 26.82
CA ILE A 81 1.98 6.70 28.25
C ILE A 81 2.91 7.84 28.68
N VAL A 82 2.35 8.94 29.15
CA VAL A 82 3.10 10.08 29.67
C VAL A 82 2.65 10.36 31.09
N GLU A 83 3.61 10.43 32.03
CA GLU A 83 3.36 10.67 33.46
C GLU A 83 2.30 9.73 34.08
N GLY A 84 2.20 8.49 33.62
CA GLY A 84 1.25 7.48 34.11
C GLY A 84 -0.14 7.57 33.49
N LEU A 85 -0.38 8.45 32.52
CA LEU A 85 -1.64 8.56 31.77
C LEU A 85 -1.48 8.00 30.36
N VAL A 86 -2.43 7.13 29.95
CA VAL A 86 -2.49 6.64 28.56
C VAL A 86 -3.03 7.76 27.69
N LEU A 87 -2.24 8.21 26.72
CA LEU A 87 -2.60 9.27 25.79
C LEU A 87 -3.18 8.73 24.48
N SER A 88 -2.61 7.66 23.94
CA SER A 88 -3.07 7.04 22.70
C SER A 88 -2.85 5.53 22.69
N VAL A 89 -3.61 4.86 21.84
CA VAL A 89 -3.40 3.46 21.44
C VAL A 89 -3.55 3.40 19.94
N ASP A 90 -2.51 2.99 19.21
CA ASP A 90 -2.48 2.98 17.75
C ASP A 90 -3.12 1.70 17.20
N MET A 91 -4.44 1.68 17.13
CA MET A 91 -5.19 0.57 16.54
C MET A 91 -5.07 0.57 15.01
N PRO A 92 -5.13 -0.62 14.35
CA PRO A 92 -5.15 -0.68 12.90
C PRO A 92 -6.31 0.13 12.32
N GLU A 93 -5.99 1.05 11.41
CA GLU A 93 -6.97 1.85 10.69
C GLU A 93 -7.09 1.39 9.24
N ASN A 94 -8.29 1.46 8.69
CA ASN A 94 -8.61 1.10 7.32
C ASN A 94 -9.49 2.19 6.73
N THR A 95 -8.88 3.22 6.18
CA THR A 95 -9.57 4.45 5.79
C THR A 95 -9.63 4.61 4.28
N PHE A 96 -10.80 5.01 3.80
CA PHE A 96 -11.04 5.38 2.40
C PHE A 96 -11.10 6.90 2.25
N TYR A 97 -10.39 7.38 1.22
CA TYR A 97 -10.37 8.78 0.81
C TYR A 97 -10.84 8.90 -0.63
N TRP A 98 -11.28 10.07 -1.06
CA TRP A 98 -11.65 10.34 -2.42
C TRP A 98 -11.23 11.72 -2.88
N HIS A 99 -11.00 11.85 -4.19
CA HIS A 99 -10.75 13.12 -4.85
C HIS A 99 -11.61 13.18 -6.11
N LYS A 100 -12.59 14.09 -6.11
CA LYS A 100 -13.65 14.15 -7.11
C LYS A 100 -13.13 14.46 -8.51
N GLU A 101 -12.27 15.47 -8.61
CA GLU A 101 -11.77 16.01 -9.87
C GLU A 101 -10.96 15.00 -10.66
N SER A 102 -10.24 14.12 -9.99
CA SER A 102 -9.47 13.04 -10.62
C SER A 102 -10.23 11.72 -10.75
N ASN A 103 -11.45 11.62 -10.23
CA ASN A 103 -12.25 10.39 -10.18
C ASN A 103 -11.49 9.23 -9.49
N LEU A 104 -10.75 9.56 -8.42
CA LEU A 104 -9.95 8.62 -7.67
C LEU A 104 -10.50 8.39 -6.27
N VAL A 105 -10.38 7.14 -5.85
CA VAL A 105 -10.58 6.69 -4.48
C VAL A 105 -9.27 6.11 -3.99
N PHE A 106 -8.96 6.32 -2.72
CA PHE A 106 -7.77 5.79 -2.08
C PHE A 106 -8.19 4.93 -0.89
N PHE A 107 -7.41 3.92 -0.64
CA PHE A 107 -7.51 3.11 0.57
C PHE A 107 -6.14 2.94 1.18
N VAL A 108 -6.04 3.27 2.45
CA VAL A 108 -4.86 3.01 3.28
C VAL A 108 -5.30 2.19 4.47
N GLY A 109 -4.69 1.03 4.65
CA GLY A 109 -5.05 0.11 5.73
C GLY A 109 -3.90 -0.81 6.11
N GLN A 110 -4.18 -1.74 7.03
CA GLN A 110 -3.28 -2.82 7.37
C GLN A 110 -3.69 -4.09 6.64
N GLU A 111 -2.73 -4.90 6.17
CA GLU A 111 -3.02 -6.21 5.58
C GLU A 111 -3.73 -7.10 6.61
N PRO A 112 -4.91 -7.67 6.29
CA PRO A 112 -5.67 -8.44 7.24
C PRO A 112 -4.97 -9.76 7.60
N HIS A 113 -4.90 -10.07 8.90
CA HIS A 113 -4.39 -11.35 9.40
C HIS A 113 -5.43 -12.47 9.27
N LEU A 114 -6.70 -12.13 9.41
CA LEU A 114 -7.82 -13.06 9.51
C LEU A 114 -8.95 -12.72 8.53
N CYS A 115 -9.83 -13.67 8.32
CA CYS A 115 -11.12 -13.47 7.63
C CYS A 115 -11.00 -12.84 6.23
N TRP A 116 -9.99 -13.19 5.45
CA TRP A 116 -9.74 -12.68 4.09
C TRP A 116 -10.98 -12.65 3.18
N PRO A 117 -11.84 -13.70 3.15
CA PRO A 117 -13.07 -13.63 2.35
C PRO A 117 -14.02 -12.50 2.79
N THR A 118 -14.19 -12.26 4.07
CA THR A 118 -15.07 -11.20 4.58
C THR A 118 -14.47 -9.82 4.29
N TYR A 119 -13.16 -9.65 4.46
CA TYR A 119 -12.45 -8.41 4.12
C TYR A 119 -12.61 -8.08 2.63
N ARG A 120 -12.36 -9.07 1.76
CA ARG A 120 -12.57 -8.97 0.31
C ARG A 120 -14.00 -8.54 -0.02
N ASP A 121 -14.99 -9.20 0.56
CA ASP A 121 -16.41 -8.93 0.28
C ASP A 121 -16.82 -7.52 0.74
N SER A 122 -16.20 -7.00 1.81
CA SER A 122 -16.40 -5.62 2.25
C SER A 122 -15.81 -4.62 1.25
N LEU A 123 -14.63 -4.90 0.69
CA LEU A 123 -14.03 -4.08 -0.38
C LEU A 123 -14.89 -4.10 -1.66
N PHE A 124 -15.42 -5.26 -2.05
CA PHE A 124 -16.31 -5.38 -3.21
C PHE A 124 -17.63 -4.64 -2.99
N TYR A 125 -18.21 -4.74 -1.79
CA TYR A 125 -19.41 -3.99 -1.43
C TYR A 125 -19.19 -2.47 -1.58
N LEU A 126 -18.09 -1.94 -1.07
CA LEU A 126 -17.76 -0.53 -1.21
C LEU A 126 -17.54 -0.19 -2.70
N ALA A 127 -16.78 -0.99 -3.44
CA ALA A 127 -16.47 -0.74 -4.85
C ALA A 127 -17.76 -0.63 -5.70
N GLU A 128 -18.70 -1.56 -5.53
CA GLU A 128 -20.02 -1.54 -6.18
C GLU A 128 -20.81 -0.28 -5.78
N ARG A 129 -20.80 0.02 -4.48
CA ARG A 129 -21.62 1.09 -3.90
C ARG A 129 -21.28 2.48 -4.38
N ILE A 130 -19.98 2.73 -4.68
CA ILE A 130 -19.48 4.05 -5.08
C ILE A 130 -19.07 4.13 -6.54
N GLY A 131 -19.14 3.04 -7.31
CA GLY A 131 -18.88 3.02 -8.76
C GLY A 131 -17.42 2.88 -9.16
N ILE A 132 -16.66 2.06 -8.42
CA ILE A 132 -15.28 1.67 -8.80
C ILE A 132 -15.35 0.63 -9.92
N SER A 133 -14.47 0.74 -10.92
CA SER A 133 -14.29 -0.24 -11.99
C SER A 133 -12.89 -0.82 -12.04
N ARG A 134 -11.88 -0.08 -11.54
CA ARG A 134 -10.46 -0.47 -11.57
C ARG A 134 -9.81 -0.31 -10.21
N ILE A 135 -8.93 -1.25 -9.88
CA ILE A 135 -8.12 -1.24 -8.67
C ILE A 135 -6.65 -1.20 -9.05
N LEU A 136 -5.92 -0.26 -8.47
CA LEU A 136 -4.47 -0.21 -8.50
C LEU A 136 -3.94 -0.48 -7.09
N PHE A 137 -3.05 -1.44 -6.95
CA PHE A 137 -2.33 -1.68 -5.71
C PHE A 137 -0.86 -1.31 -5.88
N THR A 138 -0.26 -0.72 -4.88
CA THR A 138 1.19 -0.48 -4.85
C THR A 138 1.83 -1.16 -3.66
N GLY A 139 3.05 -1.64 -3.85
CA GLY A 139 3.82 -2.31 -2.81
C GLY A 139 5.29 -2.41 -3.15
N SER A 140 6.01 -3.19 -2.35
CA SER A 140 7.44 -3.44 -2.53
C SER A 140 7.85 -4.83 -2.09
N PHE A 141 9.03 -5.26 -2.54
CA PHE A 141 9.72 -6.45 -2.04
C PHE A 141 11.23 -6.19 -1.97
N GLY A 142 11.90 -6.84 -1.02
CA GLY A 142 13.35 -6.80 -0.86
C GLY A 142 14.05 -7.60 -1.96
N GLY A 143 15.00 -6.98 -2.67
CA GLY A 143 15.81 -7.60 -3.69
C GLY A 143 17.30 -7.39 -3.46
N ALA A 144 18.14 -8.11 -4.20
CA ALA A 144 19.59 -7.96 -4.22
C ALA A 144 19.98 -6.76 -5.13
N VAL A 145 19.60 -5.56 -4.72
CA VAL A 145 19.84 -4.32 -5.47
C VAL A 145 20.51 -3.27 -4.61
N PRO A 146 21.45 -2.47 -5.15
CA PRO A 146 22.09 -1.40 -4.41
C PRO A 146 21.12 -0.22 -4.22
N HIS A 147 21.30 0.53 -3.12
CA HIS A 147 20.52 1.73 -2.81
C HIS A 147 20.75 2.88 -3.79
N THR A 148 21.87 2.88 -4.51
CA THR A 148 22.22 3.87 -5.53
C THR A 148 21.53 3.66 -6.89
N ARG A 149 20.77 2.56 -7.03
CA ARG A 149 20.07 2.26 -8.27
C ARG A 149 18.59 2.60 -8.17
N GLN A 150 18.08 3.31 -9.16
CA GLN A 150 16.63 3.53 -9.30
C GLN A 150 15.87 2.21 -9.26
N PRO A 151 14.79 2.12 -8.47
CA PRO A 151 14.05 0.88 -8.29
C PRO A 151 13.45 0.38 -9.61
N ARG A 152 13.50 -0.92 -9.82
CA ARG A 152 12.74 -1.57 -10.88
C ARG A 152 11.31 -1.73 -10.42
N LEU A 153 10.39 -1.49 -11.34
CA LEU A 153 8.96 -1.65 -11.08
C LEU A 153 8.43 -2.86 -11.83
N TYR A 154 7.70 -3.69 -11.10
CA TYR A 154 7.09 -4.93 -11.60
C TYR A 154 5.58 -4.81 -11.55
N ILE A 155 4.92 -5.53 -12.47
CA ILE A 155 3.46 -5.60 -12.52
C ILE A 155 2.96 -7.03 -12.48
N THR A 156 1.80 -7.17 -11.86
CA THR A 156 0.89 -8.31 -11.98
C THR A 156 -0.50 -7.74 -12.27
N ALA A 157 -1.30 -8.40 -13.07
CA ALA A 157 -2.64 -7.95 -13.40
C ALA A 157 -3.64 -9.09 -13.38
N SER A 158 -4.91 -8.76 -13.22
CA SER A 158 -6.01 -9.72 -13.24
C SER A 158 -6.32 -10.27 -14.63
N GLU A 159 -5.88 -9.58 -15.69
CA GLU A 159 -6.11 -9.94 -17.09
C GLU A 159 -4.92 -9.57 -17.98
N GLU A 160 -4.68 -10.35 -19.04
CA GLU A 160 -3.53 -10.16 -19.96
C GLU A 160 -3.56 -8.77 -20.64
N ARG A 161 -4.73 -8.28 -21.07
CA ARG A 161 -4.85 -6.97 -21.73
C ARG A 161 -4.35 -5.81 -20.85
N LEU A 162 -4.47 -5.94 -19.51
CA LEU A 162 -3.97 -4.92 -18.58
C LEU A 162 -2.44 -4.91 -18.53
N LEU A 163 -1.79 -6.06 -18.74
CA LEU A 163 -0.33 -6.11 -18.87
C LEU A 163 0.14 -5.38 -20.13
N GLU A 164 -0.58 -5.56 -21.26
CA GLU A 164 -0.31 -4.86 -22.52
C GLU A 164 -0.54 -3.34 -22.36
N GLU A 165 -1.61 -2.93 -21.69
CA GLU A 165 -1.90 -1.52 -21.36
C GLU A 165 -0.74 -0.86 -20.59
N MET A 166 -0.03 -1.61 -19.76
CA MET A 166 1.05 -1.12 -18.91
C MET A 166 2.44 -1.09 -19.60
N GLU A 167 2.62 -1.71 -20.76
CA GLU A 167 3.91 -1.74 -21.49
C GLU A 167 4.52 -0.33 -21.74
N PRO A 168 3.76 0.70 -22.11
CA PRO A 168 4.32 2.04 -22.34
C PRO A 168 4.95 2.67 -21.09
N PHE A 169 4.60 2.17 -19.91
CA PHE A 169 5.08 2.69 -18.63
C PHE A 169 6.41 2.07 -18.17
N ARG A 170 7.05 1.22 -19.00
CA ARG A 170 8.36 0.61 -18.73
C ARG A 170 8.38 -0.16 -17.40
N VAL A 171 7.37 -0.98 -17.17
CA VAL A 171 7.25 -1.90 -16.05
C VAL A 171 7.59 -3.32 -16.50
N ARG A 172 7.98 -4.19 -15.58
CA ARG A 172 8.34 -5.58 -15.86
C ARG A 172 7.21 -6.51 -15.43
N ARG A 173 6.94 -7.54 -16.20
CA ARG A 173 6.01 -8.59 -15.77
C ARG A 173 6.65 -9.42 -14.65
N THR A 174 5.90 -9.69 -13.58
CA THR A 174 6.35 -10.51 -12.45
C THR A 174 6.33 -11.99 -12.81
N SER A 175 7.35 -12.73 -12.36
CA SER A 175 7.33 -14.20 -12.24
C SER A 175 7.75 -14.52 -10.81
N TYR A 176 6.83 -15.10 -10.02
CA TYR A 176 7.07 -15.36 -8.61
C TYR A 176 6.33 -16.64 -8.19
N GLU A 177 7.00 -17.45 -7.40
CA GLU A 177 6.44 -18.62 -6.72
C GLU A 177 6.88 -18.57 -5.26
N GLY A 178 5.92 -18.58 -4.34
CA GLY A 178 6.19 -18.47 -2.91
C GLY A 178 4.96 -18.05 -2.10
N PRO A 179 5.13 -17.57 -0.86
CA PRO A 179 4.02 -17.11 -0.01
C PRO A 179 3.26 -15.96 -0.68
N GLY A 180 1.92 -16.05 -0.68
CA GLY A 180 1.04 -15.03 -1.24
C GLY A 180 0.58 -14.01 -0.18
N SER A 181 0.44 -12.75 -0.59
CA SER A 181 -0.21 -11.69 0.19
C SER A 181 -1.74 -11.75 0.08
N PHE A 182 -2.43 -11.02 0.95
CA PHE A 182 -3.87 -10.77 0.78
C PHE A 182 -4.18 -10.21 -0.63
N MET A 183 -3.34 -9.32 -1.14
CA MET A 183 -3.54 -8.72 -2.46
C MET A 183 -3.40 -9.72 -3.61
N SER A 184 -2.52 -10.72 -3.48
CA SER A 184 -2.43 -11.83 -4.44
C SER A 184 -3.71 -12.68 -4.45
N TYR A 185 -4.25 -12.98 -3.27
CA TYR A 185 -5.55 -13.65 -3.14
C TYR A 185 -6.68 -12.79 -3.71
N PHE A 186 -6.72 -11.50 -3.34
CA PHE A 186 -7.75 -10.56 -3.77
C PHE A 186 -7.80 -10.44 -5.31
N MET A 187 -6.66 -10.33 -5.97
CA MET A 187 -6.54 -10.24 -7.42
C MET A 187 -7.19 -11.43 -8.15
N THR A 188 -7.14 -12.64 -7.59
CA THR A 188 -7.81 -13.80 -8.20
C THR A 188 -9.33 -13.72 -8.15
N GLN A 189 -9.89 -12.88 -7.28
CA GLN A 189 -11.32 -12.74 -7.07
C GLN A 189 -11.94 -11.55 -7.80
N VAL A 190 -11.14 -10.54 -8.09
CA VAL A 190 -11.55 -9.26 -8.71
C VAL A 190 -12.35 -9.47 -10.02
N PRO A 191 -11.94 -10.35 -10.97
CA PRO A 191 -12.70 -10.56 -12.20
C PRO A 191 -14.10 -11.17 -11.98
N THR A 192 -14.30 -11.88 -10.86
CA THR A 192 -15.61 -12.53 -10.58
C THR A 192 -16.74 -11.53 -10.32
N VAL A 193 -16.39 -10.28 -10.02
CA VAL A 193 -17.32 -9.18 -9.79
C VAL A 193 -17.23 -8.09 -10.88
N GLY A 194 -16.54 -8.37 -11.98
CA GLY A 194 -16.41 -7.46 -13.12
C GLY A 194 -15.48 -6.27 -12.90
N LEU A 195 -14.61 -6.33 -11.90
CA LEU A 195 -13.56 -5.34 -11.65
C LEU A 195 -12.24 -5.73 -12.34
N GLU A 196 -11.39 -4.75 -12.54
CA GLU A 196 -10.02 -4.89 -13.04
C GLU A 196 -9.02 -4.60 -11.94
N MET A 197 -7.87 -5.31 -11.94
CA MET A 197 -6.83 -5.03 -10.97
C MET A 197 -5.42 -5.09 -11.57
N ILE A 198 -4.59 -4.12 -11.19
CA ILE A 198 -3.17 -4.06 -11.49
C ILE A 198 -2.40 -3.83 -10.18
N SER A 199 -1.35 -4.60 -9.94
CA SER A 199 -0.39 -4.35 -8.86
C SER A 199 0.90 -3.79 -9.44
N LEU A 200 1.38 -2.68 -8.89
CA LEU A 200 2.66 -2.04 -9.22
C LEU A 200 3.61 -2.15 -8.04
N ILE A 201 4.64 -2.99 -8.17
CA ILE A 201 5.51 -3.38 -7.07
C ILE A 201 6.93 -2.92 -7.32
N ALA A 202 7.55 -2.25 -6.35
CA ALA A 202 8.93 -1.80 -6.40
C ALA A 202 9.90 -2.82 -5.82
N GLU A 203 11.02 -3.07 -6.52
CA GLU A 203 12.17 -3.80 -5.97
C GLU A 203 13.04 -2.83 -5.18
N ILE A 204 13.18 -3.07 -3.86
CA ILE A 204 13.96 -2.24 -2.95
C ILE A 204 15.20 -2.99 -2.45
N PRO A 205 16.26 -2.29 -1.96
CA PRO A 205 17.39 -2.96 -1.32
C PRO A 205 16.95 -3.76 -0.09
N GLY A 206 17.15 -5.09 -0.12
CA GLY A 206 16.71 -5.98 0.96
C GLY A 206 17.52 -5.86 2.26
N TYR A 207 18.68 -5.19 2.21
CA TYR A 207 19.54 -4.96 3.37
C TYR A 207 19.22 -3.66 4.13
N LEU A 208 18.33 -2.83 3.60
CA LEU A 208 17.92 -1.59 4.26
C LEU A 208 16.56 -1.75 4.95
N HIS A 209 16.48 -1.18 6.14
CA HIS A 209 15.26 -1.10 6.93
C HIS A 209 14.78 0.36 7.04
N GLY A 210 13.48 0.53 7.33
CA GLY A 210 12.86 1.85 7.44
C GLY A 210 12.46 2.44 6.09
N LYS A 211 12.05 3.70 6.11
CA LYS A 211 11.48 4.42 4.97
C LYS A 211 12.44 4.54 3.79
N ASN A 212 11.95 4.30 2.57
CA ASN A 212 12.70 4.39 1.32
C ASN A 212 12.13 5.50 0.41
N PRO A 213 12.57 6.76 0.58
CA PRO A 213 12.09 7.89 -0.20
C PRO A 213 12.34 7.77 -1.71
N MET A 214 13.43 7.10 -2.13
CA MET A 214 13.74 6.87 -3.53
C MET A 214 12.67 5.99 -4.20
N SER A 215 12.26 4.92 -3.54
CA SER A 215 11.23 4.03 -4.08
C SER A 215 9.85 4.66 -4.03
N ILE A 216 9.52 5.41 -2.97
CA ILE A 216 8.28 6.20 -2.87
C ILE A 216 8.20 7.21 -4.03
N GLU A 217 9.28 7.96 -4.31
CA GLU A 217 9.34 8.91 -5.45
C GLU A 217 9.11 8.19 -6.77
N ALA A 218 9.84 7.10 -7.01
CA ALA A 218 9.77 6.36 -8.27
C ALA A 218 8.37 5.78 -8.54
N VAL A 219 7.70 5.22 -7.52
CA VAL A 219 6.35 4.69 -7.63
C VAL A 219 5.33 5.82 -7.79
N THR A 220 5.42 6.88 -6.98
CA THR A 220 4.53 8.06 -7.09
C THR A 220 4.60 8.67 -8.49
N ARG A 221 5.78 8.89 -9.02
CA ARG A 221 6.00 9.42 -10.37
C ARG A 221 5.44 8.49 -11.45
N ARG A 222 5.53 7.17 -11.27
CA ARG A 222 4.96 6.20 -12.21
C ARG A 222 3.44 6.21 -12.16
N LEU A 223 2.84 6.20 -10.97
CA LEU A 223 1.39 6.30 -10.79
C LEU A 223 0.84 7.63 -11.33
N ALA A 224 1.53 8.75 -11.09
CA ALA A 224 1.13 10.03 -11.66
C ALA A 224 1.03 9.99 -13.19
N LYS A 225 1.96 9.27 -13.87
CA LYS A 225 1.88 9.07 -15.33
C LYS A 225 0.75 8.15 -15.74
N ILE A 226 0.56 7.02 -15.05
CA ILE A 226 -0.51 6.05 -15.34
C ILE A 226 -1.88 6.71 -15.17
N LEU A 227 -2.06 7.46 -14.09
CA LEU A 227 -3.31 8.14 -13.73
C LEU A 227 -3.45 9.54 -14.35
N GLN A 228 -2.47 10.01 -15.10
CA GLN A 228 -2.40 11.33 -15.73
C GLN A 228 -2.60 12.49 -14.74
N LEU A 229 -2.00 12.36 -13.54
CA LEU A 229 -2.09 13.35 -12.48
C LEU A 229 -0.99 14.41 -12.63
N PRO A 230 -1.34 15.71 -12.59
CA PRO A 230 -0.38 16.81 -12.66
C PRO A 230 0.25 17.10 -11.29
N LEU A 231 0.99 16.13 -10.73
CA LEU A 231 1.58 16.26 -9.40
C LEU A 231 2.93 16.98 -9.43
N GLU A 232 3.15 17.87 -8.47
CA GLU A 232 4.45 18.49 -8.19
C GLU A 232 5.30 17.55 -7.31
N LEU A 233 6.39 17.02 -7.88
CA LEU A 233 7.18 15.95 -7.25
C LEU A 233 8.59 16.41 -6.82
N ASP A 234 8.92 17.69 -6.90
CA ASP A 234 10.26 18.19 -6.61
C ASP A 234 10.72 17.94 -5.18
N SER A 235 9.81 18.08 -4.20
CA SER A 235 10.10 17.77 -2.81
C SER A 235 10.39 16.27 -2.57
N LEU A 236 9.72 15.37 -3.29
CA LEU A 236 9.99 13.93 -3.22
C LEU A 236 11.34 13.60 -3.85
N ARG A 237 11.67 14.24 -4.97
CA ARG A 237 12.97 14.06 -5.62
C ARG A 237 14.12 14.51 -4.72
N GLN A 238 13.95 15.66 -4.04
CA GLN A 238 14.95 16.13 -3.08
C GLN A 238 15.10 15.18 -1.91
N ALA A 239 14.00 14.67 -1.35
CA ALA A 239 14.04 13.68 -0.27
C ALA A 239 14.72 12.37 -0.72
N SER A 240 14.49 11.93 -1.96
CA SER A 240 15.16 10.77 -2.57
C SER A 240 16.68 10.98 -2.66
N ASN A 241 17.12 12.13 -3.15
CA ASN A 241 18.55 12.43 -3.28
C ASN A 241 19.26 12.51 -1.91
N ASN A 242 18.65 13.21 -0.96
CA ASN A 242 19.20 13.33 0.39
C ASN A 242 19.30 11.95 1.09
N TRP A 243 18.32 11.09 0.87
CA TRP A 243 18.33 9.73 1.40
C TRP A 243 19.44 8.89 0.78
N GLU A 244 19.63 8.94 -0.54
CA GLU A 244 20.69 8.21 -1.25
C GLU A 244 22.09 8.63 -0.75
N GLU A 245 22.34 9.94 -0.63
CA GLU A 245 23.59 10.48 -0.09
C GLU A 245 23.85 10.02 1.35
N HIS A 246 22.82 10.08 2.20
CA HIS A 246 22.92 9.65 3.59
C HIS A 246 23.24 8.16 3.72
N ILE A 247 22.53 7.30 2.96
CA ILE A 247 22.80 5.85 2.99
C ILE A 247 24.17 5.54 2.43
N SER A 248 24.61 6.21 1.35
CA SER A 248 25.96 6.03 0.79
C SER A 248 27.04 6.34 1.82
N THR A 249 26.89 7.41 2.60
CA THR A 249 27.80 7.76 3.68
C THR A 249 27.85 6.65 4.75
N ILE A 250 26.69 6.15 5.19
CA ILE A 250 26.63 5.06 6.20
C ILE A 250 27.29 3.79 5.66
N VAL A 251 27.08 3.44 4.41
CA VAL A 251 27.69 2.25 3.80
C VAL A 251 29.21 2.40 3.68
N GLU A 252 29.70 3.58 3.31
CA GLU A 252 31.16 3.86 3.22
C GLU A 252 31.84 3.83 4.60
N GLU A 253 31.16 4.24 5.67
CA GLU A 253 31.67 4.24 7.03
C GLU A 253 31.63 2.86 7.70
N ASN A 254 30.85 1.92 7.19
CA ASN A 254 30.69 0.57 7.74
C ASN A 254 31.27 -0.48 6.79
N ASP A 255 32.54 -0.81 6.94
CA ASP A 255 33.24 -1.85 6.15
C ASP A 255 32.53 -3.22 6.15
N GLU A 256 31.72 -3.52 7.15
CA GLU A 256 30.93 -4.76 7.25
C GLU A 256 29.77 -4.83 6.23
N LEU A 257 29.30 -3.68 5.72
CA LEU A 257 28.21 -3.60 4.73
C LEU A 257 28.72 -3.64 3.26
N VAL A 258 30.05 -3.57 3.08
CA VAL A 258 30.67 -3.52 1.74
C VAL A 258 30.96 -4.92 1.17
N PHE A 259 30.87 -5.98 1.96
CA PHE A 259 31.30 -7.35 1.59
C PHE A 259 30.17 -8.41 1.52
N GLU A 260 28.92 -8.05 1.61
CA GLU A 260 27.79 -8.93 1.30
C GLU A 260 27.09 -8.46 -0.02
#